data_d47707acb46bae5fbe00f3b34961adbd
#
_entry.id   d47707acb46bae5fbe00f3b34961adbd
#
_cell.length_a   1.000
_cell.length_b   1.000
_cell.length_c   1.000
_cell.angle_alpha   90.00
_cell.angle_beta   90.00
_cell.angle_gamma   90.00
#
_symmetry.space_group_name_H-M   'P 1'
#
loop_
_entity.id
_entity.type
_entity.pdbx_description
1 polymer ?
#
loop_
_entity_poly.entity_id
_entity_poly.type
_entity_poly.pdbx_seq_one_letter_code
_entity_poly.pdbx_strand_id
1 'polypeptide(L)'
;MRNKVLALLFLFISCTLYSQNYKVIVEKSDQGMKLVVDGADFMINGMNWDYVPIGKNYEYSLWKQSDEFIKAALDAEMSLLKNMGVNTIRVYTGMQPKWITYVYETYGIYTMLNHTFGRYGLTINGVWTPVTAYKDPKTKILLLSEVTAIAKEYKDTPGLLLFLLGNENNYGLFWSGAETEDFPEGDEKKKFIGERLGRPMYKLMNDAAIKMKSINNNLPIAICN
;
A
#
# COMPACT_ATOMS: atom_id res chain seq x y z
N MET A 1 37.45 47.52 42.85
CA MET A 1 36.99 47.19 41.50
C MET A 1 36.72 45.70 41.48
N ARG A 2 35.44 45.29 41.50
CA ARG A 2 35.03 43.87 41.56
C ARG A 2 34.59 43.43 40.19
N ASN A 3 35.39 42.55 39.56
CA ASN A 3 35.03 41.95 38.26
C ASN A 3 33.88 40.95 38.45
N LYS A 4 32.74 41.24 37.83
CA LYS A 4 31.63 40.32 37.69
C LYS A 4 31.89 39.45 36.46
N VAL A 5 32.23 38.18 36.68
CA VAL A 5 32.28 37.17 35.63
C VAL A 5 30.84 36.73 35.36
N LEU A 6 30.34 37.03 34.18
CA LEU A 6 29.04 36.60 33.70
C LEU A 6 29.21 35.21 33.10
N ALA A 7 28.76 34.16 33.79
CA ALA A 7 28.73 32.78 33.26
C ALA A 7 27.51 32.64 32.38
N LEU A 8 27.71 32.55 31.07
CA LEU A 8 26.66 32.20 30.10
C LEU A 8 26.46 30.66 30.15
N LEU A 9 25.36 30.25 30.73
CA LEU A 9 24.92 28.85 30.70
C LEU A 9 24.28 28.58 29.34
N PHE A 10 25.02 27.92 28.44
CA PHE A 10 24.43 27.37 27.19
C PHE A 10 23.63 26.10 27.56
N LEU A 11 22.33 26.25 27.59
CA LEU A 11 21.42 25.10 27.64
C LEU A 11 21.43 24.44 26.25
N PHE A 12 22.19 23.38 26.07
CA PHE A 12 22.06 22.47 24.96
C PHE A 12 20.76 21.69 25.15
N ILE A 13 19.67 22.14 24.55
CA ILE A 13 18.49 21.31 24.33
C ILE A 13 18.88 20.31 23.25
N SER A 14 19.35 19.14 23.66
CA SER A 14 19.46 17.98 22.79
C SER A 14 18.03 17.57 22.41
N CYS A 15 17.55 18.05 21.25
CA CYS A 15 16.42 17.41 20.57
C CYS A 15 16.88 15.99 20.22
N THR A 16 16.63 15.04 21.12
CA THR A 16 16.61 13.65 20.74
C THR A 16 15.47 13.51 19.71
N LEU A 17 15.84 13.40 18.44
CA LEU A 17 14.96 12.90 17.40
C LEU A 17 14.64 11.46 17.82
N TYR A 18 13.57 11.29 18.60
CA TYR A 18 12.91 10.03 18.72
C TYR A 18 12.39 9.73 17.32
N SER A 19 13.06 8.83 16.61
CA SER A 19 12.42 8.08 15.56
C SER A 19 11.24 7.39 16.22
N GLN A 20 10.06 8.01 16.18
CA GLN A 20 8.84 7.37 16.61
C GLN A 20 8.71 6.14 15.70
N ASN A 21 8.89 4.96 16.30
CA ASN A 21 8.58 3.69 15.63
C ASN A 21 7.08 3.69 15.37
N TYR A 22 6.69 4.29 14.25
CA TYR A 22 5.33 4.32 13.76
C TYR A 22 4.79 2.88 13.72
N LYS A 23 3.73 2.64 14.47
CA LYS A 23 3.18 1.29 14.64
C LYS A 23 1.70 1.27 14.28
N VAL A 24 1.38 0.46 13.28
CA VAL A 24 0.00 0.15 12.91
C VAL A 24 -0.27 -1.31 13.20
N ILE A 25 -1.32 -1.59 13.97
CA ILE A 25 -1.71 -2.95 14.30
C ILE A 25 -3.19 -3.17 14.04
N VAL A 26 -3.55 -4.42 13.81
CA VAL A 26 -4.94 -4.87 13.81
C VAL A 26 -5.17 -5.60 15.12
N GLU A 27 -6.00 -5.03 15.98
CA GLU A 27 -6.47 -5.69 17.21
C GLU A 27 -7.71 -6.51 16.94
N LYS A 28 -7.69 -7.76 17.42
CA LYS A 28 -8.83 -8.68 17.33
C LYS A 28 -9.44 -8.89 18.71
N SER A 29 -10.76 -8.77 18.80
CA SER A 29 -11.55 -9.09 19.99
C SER A 29 -12.76 -9.93 19.63
N ASP A 30 -13.55 -10.32 20.61
CA ASP A 30 -14.84 -11.01 20.40
C ASP A 30 -15.87 -10.13 19.66
N GLN A 31 -15.68 -8.81 19.67
CA GLN A 31 -16.52 -7.84 18.97
C GLN A 31 -16.10 -7.56 17.53
N GLY A 32 -14.97 -8.13 17.08
CA GLY A 32 -14.44 -7.95 15.72
C GLY A 32 -12.99 -7.51 15.69
N MET A 33 -12.64 -6.80 14.63
CA MET A 33 -11.28 -6.29 14.40
C MET A 33 -11.31 -4.77 14.26
N LYS A 34 -10.30 -4.11 14.83
CA LYS A 34 -10.08 -2.67 14.66
C LYS A 34 -8.65 -2.36 14.28
N LEU A 35 -8.46 -1.25 13.61
CA LEU A 35 -7.14 -0.71 13.30
C LEU A 35 -6.71 0.23 14.42
N VAL A 36 -5.49 0.09 14.88
CA VAL A 36 -4.88 0.95 15.91
C VAL A 36 -3.60 1.56 15.35
N VAL A 37 -3.48 2.87 15.42
CA VAL A 37 -2.33 3.64 14.97
C VAL A 37 -1.72 4.34 16.17
N ASP A 38 -0.47 4.04 16.48
CA ASP A 38 0.27 4.60 17.62
C ASP A 38 -0.50 4.53 18.96
N GLY A 39 -1.23 3.43 19.15
CA GLY A 39 -2.00 3.15 20.38
C GLY A 39 -3.40 3.76 20.41
N ALA A 40 -3.84 4.46 19.38
CA ALA A 40 -5.18 5.02 19.28
C ALA A 40 -6.03 4.28 18.23
N ASP A 41 -7.33 4.08 18.53
CA ASP A 41 -8.27 3.52 17.57
C ASP A 41 -8.35 4.40 16.32
N PHE A 42 -8.24 3.79 15.13
CA PHE A 42 -8.23 4.49 13.86
C PHE A 42 -9.34 4.01 12.94
N MET A 43 -10.28 4.89 12.63
CA MET A 43 -11.33 4.66 11.65
C MET A 43 -10.88 5.23 10.30
N ILE A 44 -10.82 4.37 9.29
CA ILE A 44 -10.51 4.80 7.92
C ILE A 44 -11.72 5.52 7.33
N ASN A 45 -11.54 6.82 7.08
CA ASN A 45 -12.40 7.61 6.19
C ASN A 45 -11.61 7.85 4.91
N GLY A 46 -11.66 6.88 3.99
CA GLY A 46 -10.70 6.77 2.90
C GLY A 46 -11.31 6.92 1.52
N MET A 47 -10.42 7.18 0.56
CA MET A 47 -10.75 7.29 -0.85
C MET A 47 -9.70 6.60 -1.72
N ASN A 48 -10.15 5.92 -2.79
CA ASN A 48 -9.24 5.56 -3.88
C ASN A 48 -8.83 6.84 -4.60
N TRP A 49 -7.53 7.07 -4.71
CA TRP A 49 -7.01 8.27 -5.34
C TRP A 49 -6.00 7.93 -6.43
N ASP A 50 -6.17 8.57 -7.56
CA ASP A 50 -5.23 8.60 -8.66
C ASP A 50 -5.32 9.96 -9.35
N TYR A 51 -4.23 10.41 -9.96
CA TYR A 51 -4.18 11.71 -10.62
C TYR A 51 -4.05 11.52 -12.13
N VAL A 52 -5.15 11.74 -12.83
CA VAL A 52 -5.17 11.72 -14.29
C VAL A 52 -5.76 13.07 -14.79
N PRO A 53 -4.94 13.97 -15.35
CA PRO A 53 -5.44 15.25 -15.86
C PRO A 53 -6.46 15.06 -16.99
N ILE A 54 -7.34 16.04 -17.13
CA ILE A 54 -8.31 16.07 -18.24
C ILE A 54 -7.57 15.92 -19.58
N GLY A 55 -8.06 15.02 -20.44
CA GLY A 55 -7.46 14.72 -21.75
C GLY A 55 -6.30 13.71 -21.70
N LYS A 56 -5.97 13.15 -20.54
CA LYS A 56 -5.06 12.01 -20.38
C LYS A 56 -5.84 10.74 -20.10
N ASN A 57 -5.17 9.60 -20.21
CA ASN A 57 -5.71 8.28 -19.91
C ASN A 57 -4.91 7.58 -18.83
N TYR A 58 -5.20 6.31 -18.56
CA TYR A 58 -4.56 5.48 -17.54
C TYR A 58 -3.05 5.22 -17.75
N GLU A 59 -2.48 5.58 -18.92
CA GLU A 59 -1.04 5.50 -19.17
C GLU A 59 -0.27 6.69 -18.56
N TYR A 60 -1.00 7.75 -18.19
CA TYR A 60 -0.41 8.89 -17.50
C TYR A 60 0.07 8.47 -16.11
N SER A 61 1.23 8.96 -15.74
CA SER A 61 1.76 8.76 -14.38
C SER A 61 2.21 10.10 -13.81
N LEU A 62 1.58 10.51 -12.72
CA LEU A 62 2.00 11.68 -11.94
C LEU A 62 3.46 11.51 -11.46
N TRP A 63 3.84 10.30 -11.05
CA TRP A 63 5.14 10.00 -10.45
C TRP A 63 6.33 10.09 -11.43
N LYS A 64 6.05 10.30 -12.71
CA LYS A 64 7.06 10.56 -13.76
C LYS A 64 7.23 12.05 -14.09
N GLN A 65 6.51 12.92 -13.41
CA GLN A 65 6.61 14.37 -13.60
C GLN A 65 7.71 14.97 -12.72
N SER A 66 7.97 16.28 -12.86
CA SER A 66 8.91 16.96 -11.96
C SER A 66 8.37 17.04 -10.53
N ASP A 67 9.25 17.16 -9.55
CA ASP A 67 8.88 17.25 -8.14
C ASP A 67 7.97 18.48 -7.88
N GLU A 68 8.20 19.58 -8.57
CA GLU A 68 7.38 20.79 -8.46
C GLU A 68 5.95 20.54 -8.95
N PHE A 69 5.82 19.82 -10.08
CA PHE A 69 4.49 19.47 -10.61
C PHE A 69 3.76 18.50 -9.70
N ILE A 70 4.46 17.44 -9.22
CA ILE A 70 3.89 16.46 -8.30
C ILE A 70 3.40 17.15 -7.04
N LYS A 71 4.25 18.03 -6.45
CA LYS A 71 3.89 18.76 -5.26
C LYS A 71 2.66 19.64 -5.47
N ALA A 72 2.60 20.39 -6.56
CA ALA A 72 1.46 21.25 -6.86
C ALA A 72 0.15 20.46 -7.04
N ALA A 73 0.21 19.30 -7.71
CA ALA A 73 -0.92 18.41 -7.86
C ALA A 73 -1.39 17.83 -6.50
N LEU A 74 -0.45 17.38 -5.67
CA LEU A 74 -0.76 16.90 -4.32
C LEU A 74 -1.36 18.01 -3.45
N ASP A 75 -0.82 19.25 -3.50
CA ASP A 75 -1.34 20.36 -2.72
C ASP A 75 -2.79 20.70 -3.09
N ALA A 76 -3.11 20.71 -4.37
CA ALA A 76 -4.46 20.97 -4.84
C ALA A 76 -5.45 19.88 -4.39
N GLU A 77 -5.11 18.61 -4.62
CA GLU A 77 -5.99 17.48 -4.38
C GLU A 77 -6.12 17.15 -2.88
N MET A 78 -4.99 17.08 -2.16
CA MET A 78 -5.02 16.70 -0.73
C MET A 78 -5.69 17.75 0.15
N SER A 79 -5.62 19.03 -0.23
CA SER A 79 -6.36 20.09 0.46
C SER A 79 -7.86 19.87 0.37
N LEU A 80 -8.37 19.48 -0.80
CA LEU A 80 -9.79 19.16 -1.00
C LEU A 80 -10.20 17.93 -0.18
N LEU A 81 -9.40 16.86 -0.25
CA LEU A 81 -9.67 15.62 0.49
C LEU A 81 -9.69 15.86 2.00
N LYS A 82 -8.75 16.63 2.52
CA LYS A 82 -8.71 17.01 3.94
C LYS A 82 -9.96 17.77 4.36
N ASN A 83 -10.41 18.74 3.54
CA ASN A 83 -11.62 19.50 3.80
C ASN A 83 -12.90 18.64 3.78
N MET A 84 -12.89 17.53 3.04
CA MET A 84 -13.94 16.52 3.03
C MET A 84 -13.88 15.57 4.25
N GLY A 85 -12.87 15.70 5.11
CA GLY A 85 -12.65 14.82 6.26
C GLY A 85 -11.96 13.49 5.91
N VAL A 86 -11.38 13.35 4.71
CA VAL A 86 -10.60 12.17 4.31
C VAL A 86 -9.31 12.12 5.13
N ASN A 87 -9.05 10.98 5.74
CA ASN A 87 -7.84 10.73 6.52
C ASN A 87 -6.92 9.67 5.91
N THR A 88 -7.36 9.01 4.83
CA THR A 88 -6.61 7.92 4.20
C THR A 88 -6.86 7.90 2.70
N ILE A 89 -5.81 7.77 1.91
CA ILE A 89 -5.92 7.48 0.47
C ILE A 89 -5.39 6.07 0.17
N ARG A 90 -6.01 5.41 -0.80
CA ARG A 90 -5.49 4.21 -1.40
C ARG A 90 -4.89 4.56 -2.75
N VAL A 91 -3.60 4.22 -2.93
CA VAL A 91 -2.86 4.45 -4.17
C VAL A 91 -2.18 3.17 -4.64
N TYR A 92 -1.91 3.07 -5.93
CA TYR A 92 -1.10 1.99 -6.47
C TYR A 92 0.40 2.28 -6.32
N THR A 93 1.22 1.24 -6.47
CA THR A 93 2.68 1.35 -6.48
C THR A 93 3.15 2.37 -7.52
N GLY A 94 4.22 3.10 -7.16
CA GLY A 94 4.76 4.21 -7.97
C GLY A 94 4.82 5.53 -7.21
N MET A 95 3.95 5.76 -6.24
CA MET A 95 4.08 6.87 -5.30
C MET A 95 5.29 6.64 -4.40
N GLN A 96 6.30 7.47 -4.53
CA GLN A 96 7.57 7.32 -3.80
C GLN A 96 7.40 7.61 -2.30
N PRO A 97 8.25 7.04 -1.41
CA PRO A 97 8.18 7.24 0.04
C PRO A 97 8.13 8.72 0.45
N LYS A 98 8.91 9.58 -0.22
CA LYS A 98 8.94 11.03 0.07
C LYS A 98 7.58 11.69 -0.09
N TRP A 99 6.75 11.24 -1.04
CA TRP A 99 5.43 11.81 -1.28
C TRP A 99 4.38 11.30 -0.29
N ILE A 100 4.51 10.05 0.17
CA ILE A 100 3.70 9.52 1.27
C ILE A 100 3.97 10.34 2.54
N THR A 101 5.25 10.54 2.87
CA THR A 101 5.66 11.37 4.01
C THR A 101 5.14 12.80 3.87
N TYR A 102 5.30 13.40 2.69
CA TYR A 102 4.82 14.76 2.42
C TYR A 102 3.31 14.91 2.64
N VAL A 103 2.51 13.99 2.11
CA VAL A 103 1.04 14.00 2.25
C VAL A 103 0.65 13.83 3.72
N TYR A 104 1.32 12.94 4.44
CA TYR A 104 1.07 12.71 5.85
C TYR A 104 1.44 13.93 6.72
N GLU A 105 2.66 14.45 6.58
CA GLU A 105 3.14 15.56 7.39
C GLU A 105 2.39 16.88 7.13
N THR A 106 1.97 17.11 5.88
CA THR A 106 1.31 18.35 5.48
C THR A 106 -0.20 18.30 5.73
N TYR A 107 -0.83 17.18 5.43
CA TYR A 107 -2.30 17.06 5.42
C TYR A 107 -2.86 16.13 6.50
N GLY A 108 -2.04 15.32 7.15
CA GLY A 108 -2.48 14.30 8.10
C GLY A 108 -3.21 13.13 7.41
N ILE A 109 -3.00 12.94 6.09
CA ILE A 109 -3.63 11.88 5.31
C ILE A 109 -2.66 10.72 5.20
N TYR A 110 -3.10 9.55 5.63
CA TYR A 110 -2.35 8.30 5.53
C TYR A 110 -2.48 7.67 4.14
N THR A 111 -1.54 6.80 3.80
CA THR A 111 -1.53 6.10 2.52
C THR A 111 -1.63 4.59 2.71
N MET A 112 -2.58 3.95 2.03
CA MET A 112 -2.60 2.51 1.78
C MET A 112 -1.95 2.25 0.43
N LEU A 113 -0.79 1.57 0.41
CA LEU A 113 -0.05 1.31 -0.82
C LEU A 113 -0.41 -0.05 -1.41
N ASN A 114 -0.96 -0.04 -2.62
CA ASN A 114 -1.48 -1.24 -3.27
C ASN A 114 -0.51 -1.79 -4.34
N HIS A 115 -0.11 -3.03 -4.18
CA HIS A 115 0.56 -3.81 -5.22
C HIS A 115 -0.46 -4.69 -5.95
N THR A 116 -0.58 -4.56 -7.27
CA THR A 116 -1.62 -5.26 -8.06
C THR A 116 -1.52 -6.78 -8.03
N PHE A 117 -0.36 -7.31 -7.67
CA PHE A 117 -0.09 -8.74 -7.51
C PHE A 117 -0.50 -9.56 -8.74
N GLY A 118 -0.16 -9.02 -9.92
CA GLY A 118 -0.45 -9.67 -11.20
C GLY A 118 -1.90 -9.59 -11.68
N ARG A 119 -2.74 -8.73 -11.10
CA ARG A 119 -4.16 -8.55 -11.51
C ARG A 119 -4.33 -8.26 -12.99
N TYR A 120 -3.46 -7.43 -13.52
CA TYR A 120 -3.51 -6.96 -14.91
C TYR A 120 -2.48 -7.63 -15.83
N GLY A 121 -2.06 -8.84 -15.48
CA GLY A 121 -0.99 -9.56 -16.17
C GLY A 121 0.39 -9.30 -15.60
N LEU A 122 1.37 -10.02 -16.13
CA LEU A 122 2.77 -9.95 -15.72
C LEU A 122 3.70 -10.02 -16.93
N THR A 123 4.83 -9.32 -16.85
CA THR A 123 5.93 -9.49 -17.80
C THR A 123 7.01 -10.38 -17.18
N ILE A 124 7.19 -11.57 -17.74
CA ILE A 124 8.20 -12.54 -17.28
C ILE A 124 9.21 -12.74 -18.42
N ASN A 125 10.49 -12.45 -18.15
CA ASN A 125 11.56 -12.54 -19.16
C ASN A 125 11.26 -11.73 -20.44
N GLY A 126 10.66 -10.53 -20.30
CA GLY A 126 10.31 -9.68 -21.43
C GLY A 126 9.02 -10.08 -22.19
N VAL A 127 8.37 -11.17 -21.79
CA VAL A 127 7.10 -11.61 -22.39
C VAL A 127 5.95 -11.25 -21.45
N TRP A 128 5.02 -10.42 -21.92
CA TRP A 128 3.80 -10.09 -21.20
C TRP A 128 2.76 -11.19 -21.33
N THR A 129 2.13 -11.54 -20.21
CA THR A 129 1.01 -12.49 -20.15
C THR A 129 -0.18 -11.83 -19.45
N PRO A 130 -1.40 -11.86 -20.07
CA PRO A 130 -2.58 -11.20 -19.51
C PRO A 130 -3.13 -11.91 -18.26
N VAL A 131 -2.90 -13.23 -18.16
CA VAL A 131 -3.40 -14.05 -17.05
C VAL A 131 -2.24 -14.55 -16.21
N THR A 132 -2.28 -14.23 -14.93
CA THR A 132 -1.21 -14.61 -14.00
C THR A 132 -1.29 -16.07 -13.58
N ALA A 133 -0.26 -16.84 -13.91
CA ALA A 133 -0.14 -18.24 -13.53
C ALA A 133 0.48 -18.38 -12.13
N TYR A 134 -0.30 -18.23 -11.07
CA TYR A 134 0.18 -18.26 -9.67
C TYR A 134 0.85 -19.56 -9.22
N LYS A 135 0.70 -20.66 -9.97
CA LYS A 135 1.42 -21.93 -9.74
C LYS A 135 2.82 -21.93 -10.32
N ASP A 136 3.06 -21.11 -11.34
CA ASP A 136 4.35 -21.09 -12.04
C ASP A 136 5.47 -20.61 -11.13
N PRO A 137 6.60 -21.34 -11.05
CA PRO A 137 7.74 -20.94 -10.22
C PRO A 137 8.32 -19.56 -10.58
N LYS A 138 8.35 -19.17 -11.86
CA LYS A 138 8.87 -17.86 -12.29
C LYS A 138 7.97 -16.74 -11.83
N THR A 139 6.63 -16.92 -11.93
CA THR A 139 5.63 -16.01 -11.38
C THR A 139 5.80 -15.81 -9.87
N LYS A 140 5.99 -16.91 -9.13
CA LYS A 140 6.21 -16.84 -7.68
C LYS A 140 7.47 -16.07 -7.32
N ILE A 141 8.59 -16.36 -8.00
CA ILE A 141 9.86 -15.68 -7.78
C ILE A 141 9.70 -14.18 -8.05
N LEU A 142 9.08 -13.81 -9.18
CA LEU A 142 8.87 -12.41 -9.56
C LEU A 142 8.04 -11.67 -8.50
N LEU A 143 6.83 -12.16 -8.20
CA LEU A 143 5.92 -11.50 -7.26
C LEU A 143 6.51 -11.40 -5.84
N LEU A 144 7.18 -12.44 -5.35
CA LEU A 144 7.86 -12.38 -4.06
C LEU A 144 9.05 -11.41 -4.06
N SER A 145 9.76 -11.26 -5.18
CA SER A 145 10.84 -10.28 -5.30
C SER A 145 10.32 -8.85 -5.30
N GLU A 146 9.22 -8.57 -6.03
CA GLU A 146 8.58 -7.26 -6.10
C GLU A 146 8.07 -6.80 -4.72
N VAL A 147 7.31 -7.63 -4.03
CA VAL A 147 6.79 -7.27 -2.68
C VAL A 147 7.91 -7.15 -1.65
N THR A 148 9.00 -7.93 -1.82
CA THR A 148 10.19 -7.80 -0.96
C THR A 148 10.88 -6.46 -1.17
N ALA A 149 11.03 -6.02 -2.44
CA ALA A 149 11.63 -4.74 -2.78
C ALA A 149 10.80 -3.58 -2.19
N ILE A 150 9.48 -3.60 -2.39
CA ILE A 150 8.54 -2.63 -1.84
C ILE A 150 8.61 -2.60 -0.31
N ALA A 151 8.55 -3.74 0.36
CA ALA A 151 8.62 -3.78 1.81
C ALA A 151 9.92 -3.18 2.36
N LYS A 152 11.05 -3.35 1.66
CA LYS A 152 12.34 -2.74 2.03
C LYS A 152 12.36 -1.24 1.78
N GLU A 153 11.85 -0.80 0.63
CA GLU A 153 11.84 0.60 0.23
C GLU A 153 10.99 1.46 1.16
N TYR A 154 9.83 0.95 1.56
CA TYR A 154 8.83 1.72 2.32
C TYR A 154 8.81 1.41 3.82
N LYS A 155 9.72 0.58 4.34
CA LYS A 155 9.67 0.06 5.72
C LYS A 155 9.62 1.13 6.82
N ASP A 156 10.23 2.29 6.59
CA ASP A 156 10.37 3.37 7.57
C ASP A 156 9.65 4.66 7.09
N THR A 157 8.64 4.54 6.23
CA THR A 157 7.94 5.69 5.62
C THR A 157 6.84 6.21 6.54
N PRO A 158 6.98 7.41 7.12
CA PRO A 158 5.90 8.05 7.88
C PRO A 158 4.64 8.21 7.03
N GLY A 159 3.48 7.94 7.63
CA GLY A 159 2.19 8.03 6.93
C GLY A 159 1.80 6.82 6.09
N LEU A 160 2.66 5.82 5.94
CA LEU A 160 2.26 4.55 5.34
C LEU A 160 1.41 3.76 6.33
N LEU A 161 0.12 3.60 6.05
CA LEU A 161 -0.82 2.93 6.96
C LEU A 161 -0.74 1.41 6.87
N LEU A 162 -0.73 0.87 5.66
CA LEU A 162 -0.65 -0.55 5.40
C LEU A 162 -0.32 -0.83 3.92
N PHE A 163 0.05 -2.08 3.65
CA PHE A 163 0.15 -2.59 2.28
C PHE A 163 -1.11 -3.37 1.88
N LEU A 164 -1.53 -3.19 0.63
CA LEU A 164 -2.57 -3.99 0.00
C LEU A 164 -1.97 -4.89 -1.06
N LEU A 165 -2.33 -6.16 -1.06
CA LEU A 165 -1.97 -7.13 -2.09
C LEU A 165 -3.20 -7.42 -2.95
N GLY A 166 -3.02 -7.26 -4.24
CA GLY A 166 -4.08 -7.50 -5.22
C GLY A 166 -5.05 -6.33 -5.40
N ASN A 167 -5.91 -6.49 -6.36
CA ASN A 167 -7.09 -5.68 -6.65
C ASN A 167 -8.07 -6.54 -7.42
N GLU A 168 -9.03 -7.15 -6.74
CA GLU A 168 -10.01 -8.04 -7.36
C GLU A 168 -9.36 -9.17 -8.19
N ASN A 169 -8.26 -9.75 -7.67
CA ASN A 169 -7.52 -10.78 -8.40
C ASN A 169 -8.32 -12.05 -8.62
N ASN A 170 -9.33 -12.29 -7.80
CA ASN A 170 -10.31 -13.35 -7.97
C ASN A 170 -11.03 -13.25 -9.33
N TYR A 171 -11.42 -12.06 -9.78
CA TYR A 171 -11.99 -11.86 -11.12
C TYR A 171 -11.00 -12.20 -12.23
N GLY A 172 -9.73 -11.78 -12.09
CA GLY A 172 -8.68 -12.07 -13.06
C GLY A 172 -8.37 -13.54 -13.28
N LEU A 173 -8.77 -14.42 -12.36
CA LEU A 173 -8.61 -15.88 -12.52
C LEU A 173 -9.49 -16.44 -13.65
N PHE A 174 -10.54 -15.73 -14.04
CA PHE A 174 -11.58 -16.20 -14.97
C PHE A 174 -11.59 -15.44 -16.30
N TRP A 175 -10.69 -14.48 -16.52
CA TRP A 175 -10.67 -13.64 -17.73
C TRP A 175 -10.35 -14.39 -19.04
N SER A 176 -9.99 -15.64 -18.97
CA SER A 176 -9.81 -16.47 -20.16
C SER A 176 -11.12 -17.09 -20.71
N GLY A 177 -12.28 -16.49 -20.43
CA GLY A 177 -13.57 -16.93 -20.93
C GLY A 177 -14.38 -17.82 -19.99
N ALA A 178 -13.92 -17.98 -18.75
CA ALA A 178 -14.73 -18.60 -17.70
C ALA A 178 -15.40 -17.48 -16.90
N GLU A 179 -16.53 -17.00 -17.38
CA GLU A 179 -17.35 -16.05 -16.64
C GLU A 179 -17.99 -16.76 -15.45
N THR A 180 -17.67 -16.29 -14.25
CA THR A 180 -18.18 -16.92 -13.00
C THR A 180 -19.69 -16.76 -12.86
N GLU A 181 -20.25 -15.76 -13.53
CA GLU A 181 -21.67 -15.45 -13.52
C GLU A 181 -22.50 -16.49 -14.28
N ASP A 182 -21.87 -17.19 -15.24
CA ASP A 182 -22.52 -18.23 -16.04
C ASP A 182 -22.56 -19.60 -15.39
N PHE A 183 -21.95 -19.75 -14.19
CA PHE A 183 -21.98 -21.03 -13.48
C PHE A 183 -23.13 -21.05 -12.46
N PRO A 184 -24.07 -22.01 -12.55
CA PRO A 184 -25.10 -22.22 -11.54
C PRO A 184 -24.49 -22.43 -10.14
N GLU A 185 -25.19 -21.97 -9.11
CA GLU A 185 -24.81 -22.28 -7.74
C GLU A 185 -24.74 -23.81 -7.55
N GLY A 186 -23.64 -24.26 -6.91
CA GLY A 186 -23.42 -25.69 -6.68
C GLY A 186 -22.77 -26.46 -7.83
N ASP A 187 -22.38 -25.79 -8.92
CA ASP A 187 -21.66 -26.44 -10.02
C ASP A 187 -20.27 -26.91 -9.56
N GLU A 188 -20.02 -28.21 -9.69
CA GLU A 188 -18.74 -28.83 -9.36
C GLU A 188 -17.57 -28.26 -10.21
N LYS A 189 -17.85 -27.79 -11.41
CA LYS A 189 -16.88 -27.14 -12.28
C LYS A 189 -16.42 -25.79 -11.71
N LYS A 190 -17.33 -25.00 -11.16
CA LYS A 190 -17.02 -23.73 -10.46
C LYS A 190 -16.13 -23.98 -9.25
N LYS A 191 -16.49 -24.98 -8.44
CA LYS A 191 -15.70 -25.42 -7.28
C LYS A 191 -14.29 -25.85 -7.70
N PHE A 192 -14.17 -26.66 -8.72
CA PHE A 192 -12.89 -27.13 -9.26
C PHE A 192 -12.01 -25.97 -9.76
N ILE A 193 -12.57 -25.01 -10.50
CA ILE A 193 -11.86 -23.83 -10.98
C ILE A 193 -11.40 -22.98 -9.79
N GLY A 194 -12.29 -22.69 -8.85
CA GLY A 194 -12.00 -21.94 -7.63
C GLY A 194 -10.84 -22.56 -6.83
N GLU A 195 -10.89 -23.85 -6.59
CA GLU A 195 -9.84 -24.55 -5.86
C GLU A 195 -8.52 -24.63 -6.64
N ARG A 196 -8.58 -24.87 -7.95
CA ARG A 196 -7.39 -25.01 -8.79
C ARG A 196 -6.67 -23.70 -9.02
N LEU A 197 -7.37 -22.58 -9.15
CA LEU A 197 -6.82 -21.27 -9.48
C LEU A 197 -6.73 -20.36 -8.25
N GLY A 198 -7.76 -20.29 -7.44
CA GLY A 198 -7.80 -19.42 -6.27
C GLY A 198 -6.86 -19.84 -5.15
N ARG A 199 -6.83 -21.12 -4.82
CA ARG A 199 -5.98 -21.62 -3.73
C ARG A 199 -4.48 -21.31 -3.91
N PRO A 200 -3.86 -21.48 -5.10
CA PRO A 200 -2.47 -21.07 -5.33
C PRO A 200 -2.26 -19.56 -5.22
N MET A 201 -3.21 -18.75 -5.68
CA MET A 201 -3.16 -17.30 -5.57
C MET A 201 -3.15 -16.87 -4.11
N TYR A 202 -4.12 -17.27 -3.32
CA TYR A 202 -4.21 -16.92 -1.90
C TYR A 202 -3.02 -17.46 -1.09
N LYS A 203 -2.55 -18.67 -1.44
CA LYS A 203 -1.33 -19.20 -0.82
C LYS A 203 -0.13 -18.29 -1.09
N LEU A 204 0.06 -17.84 -2.34
CA LEU A 204 1.16 -16.95 -2.69
C LEU A 204 1.01 -15.56 -2.05
N MET A 205 -0.20 -15.03 -1.93
CA MET A 205 -0.47 -13.79 -1.18
C MET A 205 -0.10 -13.94 0.30
N ASN A 206 -0.41 -15.09 0.91
CA ASN A 206 0.02 -15.37 2.28
C ASN A 206 1.54 -15.49 2.40
N ASP A 207 2.21 -16.19 1.48
CA ASP A 207 3.68 -16.29 1.45
C ASP A 207 4.32 -14.90 1.29
N ALA A 208 3.72 -14.03 0.46
CA ALA A 208 4.12 -12.63 0.29
C ALA A 208 3.95 -11.82 1.59
N ALA A 209 2.82 -11.93 2.25
CA ALA A 209 2.56 -11.26 3.52
C ALA A 209 3.56 -11.68 4.61
N ILE A 210 3.84 -12.98 4.74
CA ILE A 210 4.87 -13.50 5.65
C ILE A 210 6.23 -12.87 5.33
N LYS A 211 6.60 -12.82 4.05
CA LYS A 211 7.87 -12.25 3.61
C LYS A 211 7.98 -10.75 3.92
N MET A 212 6.93 -9.97 3.64
CA MET A 212 6.89 -8.54 3.95
C MET A 212 6.94 -8.30 5.46
N LYS A 213 6.20 -9.07 6.26
CA LYS A 213 6.22 -9.02 7.73
C LYS A 213 7.60 -9.33 8.31
N SER A 214 8.40 -10.19 7.68
CA SER A 214 9.77 -10.44 8.11
C SER A 214 10.71 -9.24 7.92
N ILE A 215 10.32 -8.26 7.10
CA ILE A 215 11.07 -7.02 6.83
C ILE A 215 10.59 -5.89 7.75
N ASN A 216 9.27 -5.72 7.86
CA ASN A 216 8.64 -4.76 8.76
C ASN A 216 7.38 -5.37 9.39
N ASN A 217 7.46 -5.70 10.68
CA ASN A 217 6.33 -6.26 11.43
C ASN A 217 5.35 -5.18 11.94
N ASN A 218 5.70 -3.91 11.83
CA ASN A 218 4.91 -2.80 12.34
C ASN A 218 3.77 -2.35 11.43
N LEU A 219 3.69 -2.88 10.20
CA LEU A 219 2.65 -2.54 9.24
C LEU A 219 1.76 -3.73 8.92
N PRO A 220 0.43 -3.56 8.91
CA PRO A 220 -0.49 -4.58 8.41
C PRO A 220 -0.33 -4.81 6.91
N ILE A 221 -0.67 -6.03 6.49
CA ILE A 221 -0.77 -6.40 5.08
C ILE A 221 -2.16 -7.00 4.90
N ALA A 222 -2.92 -6.45 3.97
CA ALA A 222 -4.27 -6.88 3.68
C ALA A 222 -4.39 -7.30 2.21
N ILE A 223 -5.43 -8.07 1.91
CA ILE A 223 -5.80 -8.45 0.54
C ILE A 223 -6.95 -7.54 0.11
N CYS A 224 -6.87 -7.02 -1.13
CA CYS A 224 -7.93 -6.25 -1.75
C CYS A 224 -8.63 -7.10 -2.81
N ASN A 225 -9.71 -7.77 -2.40
CA ASN A 225 -10.60 -8.57 -3.27
C ASN A 225 -12.03 -8.12 -3.09
#